data_f29d5bc33d5ad62fea4d89e004250fe8
#
_entry.id   f29d5bc33d5ad62fea4d89e004250fe8
#
_cell.length_a   1.000
_cell.length_b   1.000
_cell.length_c   1.000
_cell.angle_alpha   90.00
_cell.angle_beta   90.00
_cell.angle_gamma   90.00
#
_symmetry.space_group_name_H-M   'P 1'
#
loop_
_entity.id
_entity.type
_entity.pdbx_description
1 polymer ?
#
loop_
_entity_poly.entity_id
_entity_poly.type
_entity_poly.pdbx_seq_one_letter_code
_entity_poly.pdbx_strand_id
1 'polypeptide(L)'
;MAKFGKKYQDALKLIEADKFYAPKEAVELVKKTSVTKFDSTVEVAFKLGVNPKYADQQVRGALVLPHGTGKSKSVLVFAKGAKVQEAEAAGADYVGGEELVAKIQGGWTDFEVCVATPDMMGVVGRLGKILGPKGLMPNPKVGTVTMDVTRAINEIKAGKIEYRTDKAGNVQAPIGKASFTEQQLLENYITLVDTLIKVKPSGAKGQYIKSITVSTLSLIHISEPTRHSLI
;
A
#
# COMPACT_ATOMS: atom_id res chain seq x y z
N MET A 1 11.62 -16.12 29.52
CA MET A 1 11.05 -16.20 28.17
C MET A 1 9.60 -15.73 28.22
N ALA A 2 9.23 -14.76 27.41
CA ALA A 2 7.83 -14.34 27.32
C ALA A 2 6.99 -15.51 26.80
N LYS A 3 5.94 -15.89 27.54
CA LYS A 3 5.02 -16.94 27.11
C LYS A 3 4.09 -16.33 26.05
N PHE A 4 4.16 -16.83 24.82
CA PHE A 4 3.21 -16.47 23.76
C PHE A 4 1.78 -16.79 24.19
N GLY A 5 0.82 -15.97 23.76
CA GLY A 5 -0.60 -16.19 24.06
C GLY A 5 -1.13 -17.51 23.47
N LYS A 6 -2.14 -18.12 24.11
CA LYS A 6 -2.69 -19.43 23.69
C LYS A 6 -3.11 -19.44 22.21
N LYS A 7 -3.81 -18.41 21.75
CA LYS A 7 -4.24 -18.30 20.33
C LYS A 7 -3.08 -18.28 19.35
N TYR A 8 -1.98 -17.65 19.72
CA TYR A 8 -0.76 -17.62 18.90
C TYR A 8 -0.12 -19.01 18.83
N GLN A 9 -0.06 -19.73 19.97
CA GLN A 9 0.47 -21.10 20.00
C GLN A 9 -0.39 -22.06 19.15
N ASP A 10 -1.70 -21.88 19.14
CA ASP A 10 -2.60 -22.67 18.32
C ASP A 10 -2.44 -22.37 16.82
N ALA A 11 -2.24 -21.08 16.46
CA ALA A 11 -1.94 -20.69 15.10
C ALA A 11 -0.58 -21.25 14.62
N LEU A 12 0.44 -21.26 15.47
CA LEU A 12 1.75 -21.84 15.16
C LEU A 12 1.70 -23.35 14.83
N LYS A 13 0.79 -24.09 15.43
CA LYS A 13 0.63 -25.54 15.15
C LYS A 13 0.14 -25.82 13.70
N LEU A 14 -0.49 -24.82 13.08
CA LEU A 14 -1.00 -24.92 11.72
C LEU A 14 0.07 -24.63 10.67
N ILE A 15 1.22 -24.09 11.09
CA ILE A 15 2.29 -23.66 10.20
C ILE A 15 3.54 -24.51 10.50
N GLU A 16 4.07 -25.16 9.48
CA GLU A 16 5.36 -25.82 9.56
C GLU A 16 6.47 -24.81 9.29
N ALA A 17 7.42 -24.69 10.22
CA ALA A 17 8.58 -23.83 10.04
C ALA A 17 9.40 -24.32 8.82
N ASP A 18 9.95 -23.38 8.07
CA ASP A 18 10.82 -23.64 6.91
C ASP A 18 10.16 -24.33 5.69
N LYS A 19 8.82 -24.50 5.70
CA LYS A 19 8.07 -25.02 4.55
C LYS A 19 7.61 -23.89 3.65
N PHE A 20 7.78 -24.06 2.35
CA PHE A 20 7.20 -23.20 1.32
C PHE A 20 5.81 -23.71 0.94
N TYR A 21 4.83 -22.82 0.96
CA TYR A 21 3.45 -23.15 0.62
C TYR A 21 3.11 -22.64 -0.78
N ALA A 22 2.25 -23.33 -1.49
CA ALA A 22 1.69 -22.81 -2.73
C ALA A 22 0.83 -21.56 -2.44
N PRO A 23 0.74 -20.57 -3.34
CA PRO A 23 0.01 -19.30 -3.08
C PRO A 23 -1.43 -19.52 -2.60
N LYS A 24 -2.14 -20.51 -3.14
CA LYS A 24 -3.50 -20.86 -2.71
C LYS A 24 -3.53 -21.35 -1.26
N GLU A 25 -2.66 -22.29 -0.93
CA GLU A 25 -2.54 -22.85 0.43
C GLU A 25 -2.13 -21.77 1.44
N ALA A 26 -1.21 -20.88 1.04
CA ALA A 26 -0.78 -19.78 1.87
C ALA A 26 -1.93 -18.83 2.22
N VAL A 27 -2.77 -18.45 1.26
CA VAL A 27 -3.96 -17.60 1.49
C VAL A 27 -4.95 -18.29 2.42
N GLU A 28 -5.22 -19.59 2.26
CA GLU A 28 -6.07 -20.36 3.17
C GLU A 28 -5.52 -20.39 4.59
N LEU A 29 -4.22 -20.66 4.75
CA LEU A 29 -3.56 -20.70 6.06
C LEU A 29 -3.58 -19.33 6.73
N VAL A 30 -3.30 -18.26 6.01
CA VAL A 30 -3.36 -16.89 6.53
C VAL A 30 -4.75 -16.55 7.06
N LYS A 31 -5.82 -16.95 6.41
CA LYS A 31 -7.19 -16.78 6.92
C LYS A 31 -7.45 -17.61 8.19
N LYS A 32 -7.00 -18.88 8.22
CA LYS A 32 -7.15 -19.78 9.38
C LYS A 32 -6.34 -19.32 10.60
N THR A 33 -5.19 -18.69 10.37
CA THR A 33 -4.30 -18.19 11.44
C THR A 33 -4.65 -16.77 11.90
N SER A 34 -5.65 -16.12 11.30
CA SER A 34 -6.14 -14.82 11.75
C SER A 34 -6.82 -14.95 13.12
N VAL A 35 -6.13 -14.49 14.16
CA VAL A 35 -6.59 -14.58 15.57
C VAL A 35 -7.35 -13.34 16.04
N THR A 36 -7.50 -12.33 15.18
CA THR A 36 -8.11 -11.05 15.51
C THR A 36 -9.63 -11.14 15.55
N LYS A 37 -10.26 -10.31 16.39
CA LYS A 37 -11.73 -10.19 16.45
C LYS A 37 -12.29 -9.19 15.44
N PHE A 38 -11.43 -8.41 14.81
CA PHE A 38 -11.78 -7.42 13.78
C PHE A 38 -11.30 -7.91 12.41
N ASP A 39 -11.83 -7.33 11.35
CA ASP A 39 -11.46 -7.66 9.98
C ASP A 39 -10.05 -7.14 9.68
N SER A 40 -9.05 -8.01 9.87
CA SER A 40 -7.64 -7.67 9.68
C SER A 40 -7.29 -7.50 8.21
N THR A 41 -6.31 -6.64 7.94
CA THR A 41 -5.75 -6.48 6.60
C THR A 41 -4.79 -7.63 6.30
N VAL A 42 -4.92 -8.21 5.12
CA VAL A 42 -3.96 -9.18 4.58
C VAL A 42 -2.92 -8.42 3.78
N GLU A 43 -1.66 -8.60 4.15
CA GLU A 43 -0.52 -7.91 3.56
C GLU A 43 0.48 -8.91 2.99
N VAL A 44 1.17 -8.49 1.95
CA VAL A 44 2.27 -9.26 1.35
C VAL A 44 3.55 -8.45 1.42
N ALA A 45 4.62 -9.08 1.88
CA ALA A 45 5.95 -8.53 1.90
C ALA A 45 6.86 -9.30 0.92
N PHE A 46 7.47 -8.58 0.00
CA PHE A 46 8.43 -9.11 -0.98
C PHE A 46 9.83 -8.70 -0.58
N LYS A 47 10.74 -9.64 -0.44
CA LYS A 47 12.16 -9.39 -0.36
C LYS A 47 12.74 -9.36 -1.77
N LEU A 48 13.12 -8.17 -2.24
CA LEU A 48 13.69 -8.00 -3.56
C LEU A 48 15.22 -8.04 -3.53
N GLY A 49 15.82 -8.54 -4.61
CA GLY A 49 17.26 -8.54 -4.83
C GLY A 49 17.77 -7.23 -5.43
N VAL A 50 17.32 -6.09 -4.86
CA VAL A 50 17.71 -4.74 -5.30
C VAL A 50 18.50 -4.03 -4.21
N ASN A 51 19.33 -3.06 -4.59
CA ASN A 51 20.02 -2.18 -3.65
C ASN A 51 19.33 -0.80 -3.65
N PRO A 52 18.53 -0.46 -2.62
CA PRO A 52 17.76 0.78 -2.56
C PRO A 52 18.61 2.05 -2.46
N LYS A 53 19.92 1.93 -2.23
CA LYS A 53 20.85 3.08 -2.22
C LYS A 53 21.00 3.70 -3.60
N TYR A 54 20.84 2.91 -4.65
CA TYR A 54 20.91 3.38 -6.03
C TYR A 54 19.52 3.79 -6.53
N ALA A 55 19.43 4.98 -7.08
CA ALA A 55 18.15 5.55 -7.55
C ALA A 55 17.52 4.75 -8.69
N ASP A 56 18.34 4.10 -9.53
CA ASP A 56 17.93 3.23 -10.64
C ASP A 56 17.38 1.87 -10.18
N GLN A 57 17.68 1.45 -8.94
CA GLN A 57 17.21 0.20 -8.38
C GLN A 57 16.02 0.39 -7.39
N GLN A 58 15.58 1.62 -7.19
CA GLN A 58 14.38 1.89 -6.38
C GLN A 58 13.12 1.54 -7.15
N VAL A 59 12.38 0.55 -6.65
CA VAL A 59 11.07 0.16 -7.19
C VAL A 59 9.98 0.96 -6.47
N ARG A 60 9.27 1.79 -7.22
CA ARG A 60 8.12 2.56 -6.73
C ARG A 60 7.08 2.70 -7.82
N GLY A 61 5.82 2.47 -7.49
CA GLY A 61 4.71 2.62 -8.41
C GLY A 61 3.37 2.54 -7.70
N ALA A 62 2.34 2.49 -8.51
CA ALA A 62 0.97 2.27 -8.06
C ALA A 62 0.32 1.17 -8.91
N LEU A 63 -0.64 0.50 -8.31
CA LEU A 63 -1.41 -0.57 -8.92
C LEU A 63 -2.86 -0.49 -8.45
N VAL A 64 -3.80 -0.67 -9.36
CA VAL A 64 -5.22 -0.85 -9.03
C VAL A 64 -5.47 -2.35 -8.88
N LEU A 65 -5.92 -2.76 -7.70
CA LEU A 65 -6.25 -4.15 -7.44
C LEU A 65 -7.62 -4.49 -8.03
N PRO A 66 -7.81 -5.67 -8.66
CA PRO A 66 -9.09 -6.08 -9.26
C PRO A 66 -10.27 -6.04 -8.28
N HIS A 67 -10.04 -6.46 -7.03
CA HIS A 67 -11.05 -6.50 -5.98
C HIS A 67 -10.87 -5.40 -4.93
N GLY A 68 -10.00 -4.42 -5.20
CA GLY A 68 -9.68 -3.36 -4.25
C GLY A 68 -9.01 -3.86 -2.97
N THR A 69 -8.98 -2.99 -1.95
CA THR A 69 -8.36 -3.29 -0.65
C THR A 69 -9.37 -3.54 0.46
N GLY A 70 -10.68 -3.38 0.19
CA GLY A 70 -11.73 -3.43 1.21
C GLY A 70 -11.74 -2.25 2.18
N LYS A 71 -11.06 -1.15 1.82
CA LYS A 71 -11.05 0.10 2.58
C LYS A 71 -11.31 1.27 1.63
N SER A 72 -12.32 2.09 1.94
CA SER A 72 -12.54 3.37 1.26
C SER A 72 -11.54 4.38 1.79
N LYS A 73 -10.81 5.04 0.89
CA LYS A 73 -9.82 6.06 1.24
C LYS A 73 -10.41 7.45 1.09
N SER A 74 -10.17 8.32 2.06
CA SER A 74 -10.50 9.74 1.94
C SER A 74 -9.50 10.43 1.01
N VAL A 75 -10.02 11.14 0.01
CA VAL A 75 -9.24 11.76 -1.05
C VAL A 75 -9.31 13.28 -0.94
N LEU A 76 -8.15 13.91 -0.82
CA LEU A 76 -7.98 15.34 -0.91
C LEU A 76 -7.45 15.71 -2.30
N VAL A 77 -8.03 16.73 -2.93
CA VAL A 77 -7.64 17.19 -4.26
C VAL A 77 -7.25 18.65 -4.24
N PHE A 78 -6.04 18.95 -4.70
CA PHE A 78 -5.59 20.30 -4.99
C PHE A 78 -5.85 20.63 -6.47
N ALA A 79 -6.84 21.48 -6.72
CA ALA A 79 -7.21 21.93 -8.04
C ALA A 79 -7.60 23.40 -8.07
N LYS A 80 -7.59 24.02 -9.26
CA LYS A 80 -8.06 25.40 -9.51
C LYS A 80 -9.12 25.43 -10.61
N GLY A 81 -10.04 26.39 -10.53
CA GLY A 81 -11.03 26.68 -11.57
C GLY A 81 -11.97 25.50 -11.85
N ALA A 82 -12.16 25.15 -13.12
CA ALA A 82 -13.09 24.11 -13.54
C ALA A 82 -12.73 22.71 -12.98
N LYS A 83 -11.47 22.46 -12.69
CA LYS A 83 -11.03 21.17 -12.11
C LYS A 83 -11.53 20.92 -10.69
N VAL A 84 -11.93 21.96 -9.98
CA VAL A 84 -12.60 21.84 -8.67
C VAL A 84 -13.95 21.14 -8.82
N GLN A 85 -14.77 21.61 -9.77
CA GLN A 85 -16.08 21.02 -10.05
C GLN A 85 -15.97 19.56 -10.56
N GLU A 86 -14.98 19.28 -11.41
CA GLU A 86 -14.70 17.90 -11.86
C GLU A 86 -14.32 16.98 -10.68
N ALA A 87 -13.52 17.46 -9.74
CA ALA A 87 -13.10 16.70 -8.57
C ALA A 87 -14.27 16.43 -7.61
N GLU A 88 -15.14 17.42 -7.39
CA GLU A 88 -16.36 17.28 -6.59
C GLU A 88 -17.33 16.30 -7.24
N ALA A 89 -17.55 16.41 -8.56
CA ALA A 89 -18.42 15.49 -9.31
C ALA A 89 -17.89 14.05 -9.27
N ALA A 90 -16.56 13.85 -9.28
CA ALA A 90 -15.92 12.54 -9.11
C ALA A 90 -15.97 11.99 -7.68
N GLY A 91 -16.46 12.81 -6.73
CA GLY A 91 -16.68 12.41 -5.34
C GLY A 91 -15.43 12.51 -4.47
N ALA A 92 -14.53 13.47 -4.70
CA ALA A 92 -13.47 13.78 -3.74
C ALA A 92 -14.05 14.26 -2.41
N ASP A 93 -13.43 13.88 -1.31
CA ASP A 93 -13.92 14.24 0.03
C ASP A 93 -13.55 15.68 0.39
N TYR A 94 -12.38 16.13 -0.07
CA TYR A 94 -11.91 17.49 0.13
C TYR A 94 -11.33 18.03 -1.17
N VAL A 95 -11.84 19.18 -1.61
CA VAL A 95 -11.36 19.85 -2.84
C VAL A 95 -11.07 21.31 -2.51
N GLY A 96 -9.95 21.82 -3.00
CA GLY A 96 -9.61 23.23 -2.82
C GLY A 96 -8.21 23.62 -3.29
N GLY A 97 -7.86 24.86 -3.05
CA GLY A 97 -6.59 25.46 -3.44
C GLY A 97 -5.71 25.83 -2.26
N GLU A 98 -5.37 27.13 -2.17
CA GLU A 98 -4.46 27.67 -1.14
C GLU A 98 -5.04 27.62 0.28
N GLU A 99 -6.35 27.62 0.42
CA GLU A 99 -7.06 27.49 1.68
C GLU A 99 -6.79 26.16 2.38
N LEU A 100 -6.69 25.05 1.62
CA LEU A 100 -6.32 23.75 2.15
C LEU A 100 -4.86 23.71 2.62
N VAL A 101 -3.99 24.49 1.96
CA VAL A 101 -2.59 24.61 2.37
C VAL A 101 -2.49 25.22 3.77
N ALA A 102 -3.25 26.29 4.04
CA ALA A 102 -3.29 26.91 5.36
C ALA A 102 -3.81 25.96 6.44
N LYS A 103 -4.84 25.16 6.14
CA LYS A 103 -5.37 24.13 7.06
C LYS A 103 -4.33 23.06 7.37
N ILE A 104 -3.60 22.56 6.36
CA ILE A 104 -2.57 21.53 6.54
C ILE A 104 -1.37 22.10 7.32
N GLN A 105 -0.98 23.34 7.08
CA GLN A 105 0.05 24.02 7.88
C GLN A 105 -0.36 24.16 9.35
N GLY A 106 -1.65 24.32 9.63
CA GLY A 106 -2.23 24.27 10.97
C GLY A 106 -2.28 22.89 11.61
N GLY A 107 -1.79 21.83 10.90
CA GLY A 107 -1.70 20.47 11.43
C GLY A 107 -2.82 19.51 11.00
N TRP A 108 -3.82 19.99 10.26
CA TRP A 108 -4.90 19.12 9.76
C TRP A 108 -4.39 18.15 8.68
N THR A 109 -4.62 16.87 8.85
CA THR A 109 -4.20 15.81 7.91
C THR A 109 -5.19 14.63 7.90
N ASP A 110 -6.51 14.91 8.00
CA ASP A 110 -7.57 13.90 8.08
C ASP A 110 -7.96 13.37 6.69
N PHE A 111 -6.96 13.04 5.89
CA PHE A 111 -7.11 12.41 4.57
C PHE A 111 -6.02 11.35 4.38
N GLU A 112 -6.31 10.35 3.55
CA GLU A 112 -5.41 9.23 3.30
C GLU A 112 -4.65 9.33 1.99
N VAL A 113 -5.20 10.01 0.99
CA VAL A 113 -4.56 10.22 -0.31
C VAL A 113 -4.71 11.66 -0.75
N CYS A 114 -3.61 12.21 -1.27
CA CYS A 114 -3.58 13.55 -1.84
C CYS A 114 -3.35 13.48 -3.35
N VAL A 115 -4.24 14.11 -4.11
CA VAL A 115 -4.13 14.30 -5.56
C VAL A 115 -3.90 15.78 -5.84
N ALA A 116 -3.04 16.10 -6.80
CA ALA A 116 -2.80 17.48 -7.18
C ALA A 116 -2.73 17.62 -8.70
N THR A 117 -3.24 18.74 -9.22
CA THR A 117 -2.95 19.14 -10.60
C THR A 117 -1.50 19.65 -10.67
N PRO A 118 -0.80 19.48 -11.81
CA PRO A 118 0.57 19.96 -11.97
C PRO A 118 0.74 21.45 -11.63
N ASP A 119 -0.27 22.27 -11.95
CA ASP A 119 -0.27 23.71 -11.68
C ASP A 119 -0.22 24.05 -10.19
N MET A 120 -0.82 23.17 -9.34
CA MET A 120 -0.84 23.35 -7.90
C MET A 120 0.40 22.81 -7.19
N MET A 121 1.27 22.07 -7.88
CA MET A 121 2.46 21.45 -7.28
C MET A 121 3.44 22.48 -6.70
N GLY A 122 3.50 23.70 -7.25
CA GLY A 122 4.31 24.79 -6.70
C GLY A 122 3.85 25.20 -5.28
N VAL A 123 2.54 25.18 -5.05
CA VAL A 123 1.92 25.52 -3.75
C VAL A 123 2.02 24.33 -2.80
N VAL A 124 1.69 23.12 -3.28
CA VAL A 124 1.77 21.86 -2.51
C VAL A 124 3.22 21.55 -2.09
N GLY A 125 4.21 21.94 -2.89
CA GLY A 125 5.63 21.79 -2.58
C GLY A 125 6.04 22.40 -1.23
N ARG A 126 5.39 23.50 -0.82
CA ARG A 126 5.60 24.14 0.49
C ARG A 126 5.19 23.25 1.66
N LEU A 127 4.26 22.29 1.43
CA LEU A 127 3.81 21.31 2.41
C LEU A 127 4.71 20.06 2.48
N GLY A 128 5.75 19.99 1.67
CA GLY A 128 6.63 18.82 1.59
C GLY A 128 7.23 18.38 2.92
N LYS A 129 7.50 19.34 3.83
CA LYS A 129 7.99 19.06 5.19
C LYS A 129 6.95 18.37 6.08
N ILE A 130 5.65 18.58 5.82
CA ILE A 130 4.53 18.00 6.59
C ILE A 130 4.05 16.71 5.94
N LEU A 131 3.77 16.75 4.64
CA LEU A 131 3.20 15.62 3.89
C LEU A 131 4.23 14.55 3.56
N GLY A 132 5.51 14.91 3.38
CA GLY A 132 6.58 13.98 3.01
C GLY A 132 6.79 12.88 4.05
N PRO A 133 7.05 13.19 5.33
CA PRO A 133 7.21 12.17 6.38
C PRO A 133 5.99 11.28 6.58
N LYS A 134 4.78 11.81 6.33
CA LYS A 134 3.51 11.06 6.44
C LYS A 134 3.20 10.22 5.20
N GLY A 135 4.01 10.32 4.13
CA GLY A 135 3.75 9.59 2.88
C GLY A 135 2.59 10.13 2.04
N LEU A 136 2.03 11.30 2.39
CA LEU A 136 0.85 11.91 1.75
C LEU A 136 1.21 12.83 0.59
N MET A 137 2.49 13.00 0.27
CA MET A 137 2.94 13.91 -0.79
C MET A 137 2.57 13.37 -2.17
N PRO A 138 1.85 14.15 -3.01
CA PRO A 138 1.55 13.75 -4.38
C PRO A 138 2.81 13.47 -5.19
N ASN A 139 2.78 12.45 -6.04
CA ASN A 139 3.92 12.05 -6.86
C ASN A 139 3.49 11.62 -8.27
N PRO A 140 4.13 12.15 -9.32
CA PRO A 140 3.83 11.76 -10.71
C PRO A 140 4.02 10.28 -10.99
N LYS A 141 5.02 9.63 -10.37
CA LYS A 141 5.31 8.19 -10.55
C LYS A 141 4.19 7.28 -10.05
N VAL A 142 3.40 7.75 -9.09
CA VAL A 142 2.24 7.05 -8.53
C VAL A 142 0.95 7.44 -9.26
N GLY A 143 1.01 8.47 -10.12
CA GLY A 143 -0.15 9.00 -10.82
C GLY A 143 -1.11 9.77 -9.92
N THR A 144 -0.60 10.36 -8.81
CA THR A 144 -1.35 11.28 -7.95
C THR A 144 -1.12 12.75 -8.33
N VAL A 145 -0.23 13.02 -9.30
CA VAL A 145 -0.10 14.31 -9.98
C VAL A 145 -0.55 14.15 -11.41
N THR A 146 -1.73 14.64 -11.74
CA THR A 146 -2.35 14.46 -13.07
C THR A 146 -3.30 15.59 -13.41
N MET A 147 -3.50 15.83 -14.70
CA MET A 147 -4.56 16.72 -15.22
C MET A 147 -5.93 16.05 -15.23
N ASP A 148 -5.97 14.71 -15.31
CA ASP A 148 -7.20 13.92 -15.28
C ASP A 148 -7.53 13.51 -13.83
N VAL A 149 -8.14 14.46 -13.12
CA VAL A 149 -8.48 14.31 -11.71
C VAL A 149 -9.57 13.24 -11.49
N THR A 150 -10.56 13.20 -12.38
CA THR A 150 -11.68 12.27 -12.32
C THR A 150 -11.21 10.82 -12.34
N ARG A 151 -10.33 10.49 -13.29
CA ARG A 151 -9.75 9.16 -13.41
C ARG A 151 -8.93 8.79 -12.18
N ALA A 152 -8.10 9.71 -11.67
CA ALA A 152 -7.27 9.46 -10.49
C ALA A 152 -8.12 9.16 -9.25
N ILE A 153 -9.21 9.92 -9.02
CA ILE A 153 -10.13 9.69 -7.90
C ILE A 153 -10.80 8.33 -8.02
N ASN A 154 -11.32 7.99 -9.21
CA ASN A 154 -11.96 6.70 -9.44
C ASN A 154 -11.00 5.53 -9.22
N GLU A 155 -9.77 5.61 -9.71
CA GLU A 155 -8.74 4.59 -9.46
C GLU A 155 -8.41 4.43 -7.97
N ILE A 156 -8.31 5.53 -7.22
CA ILE A 156 -8.06 5.51 -5.77
C ILE A 156 -9.22 4.86 -5.03
N LYS A 157 -10.46 5.21 -5.38
CA LYS A 157 -11.67 4.62 -4.79
C LYS A 157 -11.87 3.15 -5.19
N ALA A 158 -11.43 2.76 -6.38
CA ALA A 158 -11.41 1.36 -6.82
C ALA A 158 -10.36 0.50 -6.08
N GLY A 159 -9.52 1.11 -5.22
CA GLY A 159 -8.53 0.39 -4.43
C GLY A 159 -7.12 0.45 -4.98
N LYS A 160 -6.72 1.59 -5.53
CA LYS A 160 -5.33 1.85 -5.92
C LYS A 160 -4.43 1.80 -4.70
N ILE A 161 -3.39 0.97 -4.78
CA ILE A 161 -2.32 0.87 -3.78
C ILE A 161 -1.03 1.47 -4.32
N GLU A 162 -0.26 2.05 -3.43
CA GLU A 162 1.12 2.46 -3.70
C GLU A 162 2.07 1.41 -3.12
N TYR A 163 3.11 1.08 -3.87
CA TYR A 163 4.20 0.26 -3.39
C TYR A 163 5.54 0.97 -3.55
N ARG A 164 6.40 0.80 -2.57
CA ARG A 164 7.73 1.41 -2.55
C ARG A 164 8.71 0.49 -1.85
N THR A 165 9.94 0.41 -2.38
CA THR A 165 11.05 -0.30 -1.75
C THR A 165 11.49 0.44 -0.49
N ASP A 166 11.63 -0.27 0.62
CA ASP A 166 12.22 0.22 1.85
C ASP A 166 13.75 0.23 1.78
N LYS A 167 14.42 0.69 2.86
CA LYS A 167 15.88 0.73 2.95
C LYS A 167 16.55 -0.65 2.92
N ALA A 168 15.80 -1.72 3.21
CA ALA A 168 16.27 -3.10 3.23
C ALA A 168 16.00 -3.85 1.91
N GLY A 169 15.38 -3.21 0.93
CA GLY A 169 15.01 -3.82 -0.35
C GLY A 169 13.69 -4.61 -0.29
N ASN A 170 12.84 -4.36 0.72
CA ASN A 170 11.54 -5.00 0.80
C ASN A 170 10.46 -4.08 0.21
N VAL A 171 9.43 -4.69 -0.35
CA VAL A 171 8.17 -4.03 -0.75
C VAL A 171 7.05 -4.65 0.04
N GLN A 172 6.25 -3.82 0.70
CA GLN A 172 5.09 -4.23 1.47
C GLN A 172 3.84 -3.61 0.86
N ALA A 173 2.79 -4.41 0.69
CA ALA A 173 1.54 -3.94 0.11
C ALA A 173 0.34 -4.73 0.67
N PRO A 174 -0.79 -4.07 0.97
CA PRO A 174 -2.03 -4.74 1.34
C PRO A 174 -2.65 -5.36 0.08
N ILE A 175 -3.18 -6.59 0.20
CA ILE A 175 -3.90 -7.29 -0.87
C ILE A 175 -5.39 -7.44 -0.60
N GLY A 176 -5.86 -7.08 0.59
CA GLY A 176 -7.28 -7.12 0.94
C GLY A 176 -7.53 -7.26 2.43
N LYS A 177 -8.73 -7.71 2.76
CA LYS A 177 -9.18 -7.98 4.12
C LYS A 177 -9.33 -9.48 4.36
N ALA A 178 -9.29 -9.91 5.62
CA ALA A 178 -9.53 -11.30 5.99
C ALA A 178 -10.95 -11.77 5.63
N SER A 179 -11.90 -10.85 5.51
CA SER A 179 -13.27 -11.09 5.04
C SER A 179 -13.38 -11.43 3.56
N PHE A 180 -12.36 -11.10 2.73
CA PHE A 180 -12.36 -11.42 1.31
C PHE A 180 -12.35 -12.94 1.08
N THR A 181 -12.90 -13.37 -0.05
CA THR A 181 -12.79 -14.77 -0.47
C THR A 181 -11.34 -15.11 -0.80
N GLU A 182 -11.00 -16.39 -0.72
CA GLU A 182 -9.65 -16.87 -1.06
C GLU A 182 -9.29 -16.55 -2.52
N GLN A 183 -10.27 -16.66 -3.41
CA GLN A 183 -10.09 -16.35 -4.82
C GLN A 183 -9.78 -14.87 -5.05
N GLN A 184 -10.50 -13.95 -4.38
CA GLN A 184 -10.25 -12.52 -4.48
C GLN A 184 -8.85 -12.13 -3.98
N LEU A 185 -8.41 -12.71 -2.86
CA LEU A 185 -7.05 -12.48 -2.34
C LEU A 185 -5.99 -13.04 -3.29
N LEU A 186 -6.23 -14.21 -3.87
CA LEU A 186 -5.32 -14.83 -4.83
C LEU A 186 -5.18 -14.00 -6.11
N GLU A 187 -6.29 -13.50 -6.66
CA GLU A 187 -6.27 -12.66 -7.87
C GLU A 187 -5.54 -11.33 -7.61
N ASN A 188 -5.79 -10.69 -6.46
CA ASN A 188 -5.07 -9.50 -6.04
C ASN A 188 -3.57 -9.78 -5.86
N TYR A 189 -3.22 -10.92 -5.25
CA TYR A 189 -1.83 -11.36 -5.07
C TYR A 189 -1.12 -11.56 -6.43
N ILE A 190 -1.72 -12.30 -7.35
CA ILE A 190 -1.17 -12.57 -8.69
C ILE A 190 -0.92 -11.25 -9.42
N THR A 191 -1.90 -10.35 -9.42
CA THR A 191 -1.80 -9.04 -10.06
C THR A 191 -0.63 -8.21 -9.51
N LEU A 192 -0.40 -8.27 -8.19
CA LEU A 192 0.71 -7.59 -7.53
C LEU A 192 2.07 -8.21 -7.91
N VAL A 193 2.17 -9.54 -7.92
CA VAL A 193 3.39 -10.27 -8.32
C VAL A 193 3.75 -9.96 -9.77
N ASP A 194 2.79 -10.05 -10.69
CA ASP A 194 3.00 -9.78 -12.12
C ASP A 194 3.46 -8.34 -12.34
N THR A 195 2.88 -7.40 -11.62
CA THR A 195 3.29 -5.99 -11.69
C THR A 195 4.73 -5.79 -11.22
N LEU A 196 5.11 -6.41 -10.10
CA LEU A 196 6.48 -6.32 -9.57
C LEU A 196 7.49 -6.97 -10.53
N ILE A 197 7.15 -8.08 -11.16
CA ILE A 197 8.01 -8.73 -12.17
C ILE A 197 8.20 -7.82 -13.39
N LYS A 198 7.13 -7.18 -13.89
CA LYS A 198 7.18 -6.26 -15.03
C LYS A 198 8.04 -5.01 -14.76
N VAL A 199 8.05 -4.54 -13.52
CA VAL A 199 8.77 -3.31 -13.10
C VAL A 199 10.20 -3.63 -12.64
N LYS A 200 10.70 -4.85 -12.87
CA LYS A 200 12.08 -5.23 -12.51
C LYS A 200 13.09 -4.24 -13.09
N PRO A 201 13.92 -3.56 -12.26
CA PRO A 201 14.96 -2.65 -12.74
C PRO A 201 16.03 -3.39 -13.54
N SER A 202 16.53 -2.76 -14.60
CA SER A 202 17.64 -3.33 -15.41
C SER A 202 18.93 -3.52 -14.61
N GLY A 203 19.14 -2.70 -13.59
CA GLY A 203 20.28 -2.80 -12.66
C GLY A 203 20.18 -3.96 -11.66
N ALA A 204 19.02 -4.62 -11.53
CA ALA A 204 18.86 -5.75 -10.61
C ALA A 204 19.45 -7.02 -11.22
N LYS A 205 20.67 -7.39 -10.79
CA LYS A 205 21.36 -8.62 -11.21
C LYS A 205 20.98 -9.81 -10.31
N GLY A 206 20.90 -10.99 -10.89
CA GLY A 206 20.60 -12.24 -10.16
C GLY A 206 19.11 -12.42 -9.84
N GLN A 207 18.81 -13.11 -8.73
CA GLN A 207 17.44 -13.42 -8.32
C GLN A 207 16.75 -12.14 -7.83
N TYR A 208 15.69 -11.74 -8.53
CA TYR A 208 14.95 -10.50 -8.24
C TYR A 208 14.03 -10.65 -7.03
N ILE A 209 13.16 -11.64 -7.01
CA ILE A 209 12.31 -11.97 -5.85
C ILE A 209 13.02 -13.04 -5.04
N LYS A 210 13.46 -12.71 -3.82
CA LYS A 210 14.17 -13.63 -2.93
C LYS A 210 13.22 -14.42 -2.04
N SER A 211 12.21 -13.74 -1.49
CA SER A 211 11.16 -14.37 -0.68
C SER A 211 9.89 -13.54 -0.73
N ILE A 212 8.77 -14.22 -0.55
CA ILE A 212 7.45 -13.62 -0.43
C ILE A 212 6.86 -14.09 0.89
N THR A 213 6.29 -13.18 1.65
CA THR A 213 5.66 -13.47 2.94
C THR A 213 4.27 -12.86 2.96
N VAL A 214 3.27 -13.63 3.38
CA VAL A 214 1.89 -13.16 3.56
C VAL A 214 1.56 -13.12 5.04
N SER A 215 0.89 -12.08 5.50
CA SER A 215 0.49 -11.91 6.89
C SER A 215 -0.88 -11.26 7.03
N THR A 216 -1.57 -11.50 8.16
CA THR A 216 -2.91 -10.92 8.43
C THR A 216 -2.89 -9.73 9.36
N LEU A 217 -1.77 -9.32 9.88
CA LEU A 217 -1.65 -8.17 10.78
C LEU A 217 -0.32 -7.48 10.55
N SER A 218 -0.37 -6.21 10.14
CA SER A 218 0.83 -5.38 10.11
C SER A 218 1.37 -5.16 11.52
N LEU A 219 2.64 -5.47 11.72
CA LEU A 219 3.33 -5.47 13.01
C LEU A 219 3.62 -4.08 13.60
N ILE A 220 2.82 -3.07 13.26
CA ILE A 220 3.05 -1.68 13.71
C ILE A 220 2.99 -1.53 15.25
N HIS A 221 2.42 -2.48 15.97
CA HIS A 221 2.23 -2.39 17.43
C HIS A 221 2.92 -3.49 18.26
N ILE A 222 3.82 -4.27 17.69
CA ILE A 222 4.57 -5.29 18.45
C ILE A 222 6.05 -4.95 18.34
N SER A 223 6.65 -4.62 19.47
CA SER A 223 8.06 -4.25 19.64
C SER A 223 9.05 -5.39 19.40
N GLU A 224 8.61 -6.55 18.93
CA GLU A 224 9.46 -7.66 18.50
C GLU A 224 8.92 -8.28 17.21
N PRO A 225 9.79 -8.61 16.24
CA PRO A 225 9.36 -9.22 14.98
C PRO A 225 8.95 -10.66 15.23
N THR A 226 7.68 -10.89 15.50
CA THR A 226 7.10 -12.22 15.35
C THR A 226 6.96 -12.49 13.86
N ARG A 227 7.93 -13.16 13.29
CA ARG A 227 7.89 -13.65 11.91
C ARG A 227 6.74 -14.63 11.77
N HIS A 228 5.66 -14.19 11.16
CA HIS A 228 4.73 -15.07 10.48
C HIS A 228 5.07 -15.02 9.00
N SER A 229 6.12 -15.72 8.62
CA SER A 229 6.49 -15.87 7.22
C SER A 229 5.80 -17.10 6.66
N LEU A 230 4.89 -16.89 5.74
CA LEU A 230 4.29 -17.91 4.89
C LEU A 230 4.70 -17.60 3.45
N ILE A 231 5.41 -18.51 2.82
CA ILE A 231 6.00 -18.62 1.48
C ILE A 231 7.45 -18.25 1.44
#